data_25ac54b4d96235d0aa2ae7ee69ed2e78
#
_entry.id   25ac54b4d96235d0aa2ae7ee69ed2e78
#
_cell.length_a   1.000
_cell.length_b   1.000
_cell.length_c   1.000
_cell.angle_alpha   90.00
_cell.angle_beta   90.00
_cell.angle_gamma   90.00
#
_symmetry.space_group_name_H-M   'P 1'
#
loop_
_entity.id
_entity.type
_entity.pdbx_description
1 polymer ?
#
loop_
_entity_poly.entity_id
_entity_poly.type
_entity_poly.pdbx_seq_one_letter_code
_entity_poly.pdbx_strand_id
1 'polypeptide(L)'
;MKIKAKAVAILTGTLMACGVNAADSPQELNLGILGGQNATQQIGDNQCVKQFFDQELKVDTRLRNSSDYSGVIQGLLGGKVDLVLSMSPASFASVYLQDPDAVEIVGIAVDDKDQSKGYHSVVVVKAGSPYQKLEDLKGKAFAMADPDSTSGFLMPDQAFKKSFGGNIDNKYNGFFSSVTFSGGHEQDILGVLNNQFDGAVTWTSLVGDYHQGYSVGAFNRLIRMDHPDLMKQIRIIWQSPLIPNGPILVSNKLPADFKQKVIAAIKKLDKENHSCFIKAMGGTQHIGPATLADYQNVIDMKRDLMKGSRG
;
A
#
# COMPACT_ATOMS: atom_id res chain seq x y z
N MET A 1 95.03 -14.41 -5.70
CA MET A 1 94.20 -13.19 -5.80
C MET A 1 92.78 -13.66 -5.88
N LYS A 2 92.07 -13.50 -4.71
CA LYS A 2 90.67 -14.03 -4.57
C LYS A 2 89.71 -12.88 -4.74
N ILE A 3 88.89 -12.90 -5.78
CA ILE A 3 87.84 -11.90 -6.05
C ILE A 3 86.58 -12.37 -5.32
N LYS A 4 86.10 -11.56 -4.39
CA LYS A 4 84.82 -11.79 -3.68
C LYS A 4 83.67 -11.15 -4.50
N ALA A 5 82.80 -12.00 -5.02
CA ALA A 5 81.52 -11.52 -5.60
C ALA A 5 80.54 -11.12 -4.53
N LYS A 6 80.01 -9.90 -4.55
CA LYS A 6 78.88 -9.44 -3.72
C LYS A 6 77.58 -9.72 -4.44
N ALA A 7 76.73 -10.54 -3.86
CA ALA A 7 75.37 -10.76 -4.32
C ALA A 7 74.47 -9.60 -3.85
N VAL A 8 73.79 -8.93 -4.81
CA VAL A 8 72.77 -7.91 -4.52
C VAL A 8 71.41 -8.65 -4.58
N ALA A 9 70.73 -8.73 -3.46
CA ALA A 9 69.34 -9.23 -3.39
C ALA A 9 68.37 -8.10 -3.80
N ILE A 10 67.69 -8.27 -4.90
CA ILE A 10 66.59 -7.37 -5.33
C ILE A 10 65.33 -7.90 -4.67
N LEU A 11 64.80 -7.15 -3.70
CA LEU A 11 63.49 -7.38 -3.06
C LEU A 11 62.38 -6.84 -3.97
N THR A 12 61.75 -7.71 -4.74
CA THR A 12 60.54 -7.38 -5.51
C THR A 12 59.32 -7.35 -4.57
N GLY A 13 58.93 -6.18 -4.14
CA GLY A 13 57.71 -5.97 -3.39
C GLY A 13 56.47 -6.14 -4.31
N THR A 14 55.74 -7.24 -4.13
CA THR A 14 54.46 -7.47 -4.79
C THR A 14 53.43 -6.59 -4.10
N LEU A 15 52.98 -5.46 -4.71
CA LEU A 15 51.78 -4.73 -4.30
C LEU A 15 50.57 -5.64 -4.59
N MET A 16 50.01 -6.24 -3.56
CA MET A 16 48.64 -6.76 -3.61
C MET A 16 47.69 -5.55 -3.67
N ALA A 17 47.20 -5.24 -4.87
CA ALA A 17 46.04 -4.38 -5.02
C ALA A 17 44.84 -5.16 -4.49
N CYS A 18 44.37 -4.82 -3.28
CA CYS A 18 43.04 -5.21 -2.81
C CYS A 18 42.02 -4.55 -3.75
N GLY A 19 41.60 -5.30 -4.77
CA GLY A 19 40.45 -4.94 -5.56
C GLY A 19 39.23 -4.90 -4.63
N VAL A 20 38.76 -3.71 -4.31
CA VAL A 20 37.43 -3.52 -3.75
C VAL A 20 36.49 -3.97 -4.86
N ASN A 21 35.95 -5.19 -4.73
CA ASN A 21 34.80 -5.61 -5.54
C ASN A 21 33.68 -4.65 -5.22
N ALA A 22 33.46 -3.65 -6.08
CA ALA A 22 32.19 -2.95 -6.10
C ALA A 22 31.12 -4.02 -6.31
N ALA A 23 30.29 -4.26 -5.31
CA ALA A 23 29.17 -5.17 -5.45
C ALA A 23 28.39 -4.72 -6.69
N ASP A 24 28.24 -5.62 -7.67
CA ASP A 24 27.49 -5.33 -8.89
C ASP A 24 26.11 -4.77 -8.48
N SER A 25 25.75 -3.61 -9.04
CA SER A 25 24.43 -3.04 -8.81
C SER A 25 23.37 -4.06 -9.22
N PRO A 26 22.26 -4.21 -8.45
CA PRO A 26 21.19 -5.13 -8.83
C PRO A 26 20.77 -4.90 -10.27
N GLN A 27 20.58 -5.99 -11.02
CA GLN A 27 20.11 -5.94 -12.40
C GLN A 27 18.59 -5.79 -12.50
N GLU A 28 17.89 -6.05 -11.40
CA GLU A 28 16.43 -6.08 -11.31
C GLU A 28 15.95 -5.25 -10.09
N LEU A 29 14.81 -4.57 -10.27
CA LEU A 29 14.09 -3.85 -9.21
C LEU A 29 12.65 -4.34 -9.16
N ASN A 30 12.17 -4.82 -8.02
CA ASN A 30 10.85 -5.40 -7.85
C ASN A 30 9.89 -4.38 -7.22
N LEU A 31 9.00 -3.77 -8.03
CA LEU A 31 7.94 -2.87 -7.59
C LEU A 31 6.71 -3.68 -7.20
N GLY A 32 6.40 -3.71 -5.90
CA GLY A 32 5.19 -4.33 -5.37
C GLY A 32 3.95 -3.49 -5.63
N ILE A 33 2.91 -4.12 -6.14
CA ILE A 33 1.59 -3.54 -6.36
C ILE A 33 0.60 -4.27 -5.46
N LEU A 34 -0.01 -3.53 -4.55
CA LEU A 34 -0.94 -4.08 -3.56
C LEU A 34 -2.19 -4.63 -4.26
N GLY A 35 -2.62 -5.84 -3.89
CA GLY A 35 -3.80 -6.50 -4.45
C GLY A 35 -5.12 -5.79 -4.13
N GLY A 36 -6.24 -6.47 -4.41
CA GLY A 36 -7.58 -5.99 -4.08
C GLY A 36 -8.14 -4.91 -5.01
N GLN A 37 -7.61 -4.82 -6.22
CA GLN A 37 -8.07 -3.95 -7.30
C GLN A 37 -7.96 -4.68 -8.65
N ASN A 38 -8.49 -4.08 -9.72
CA ASN A 38 -8.32 -4.65 -11.05
C ASN A 38 -6.85 -4.74 -11.46
N ALA A 39 -6.32 -5.96 -11.55
CA ALA A 39 -4.89 -6.21 -11.80
C ALA A 39 -4.41 -5.63 -13.14
N THR A 40 -5.22 -5.75 -14.20
CA THR A 40 -4.87 -5.21 -15.53
C THR A 40 -4.74 -3.70 -15.48
N GLN A 41 -5.67 -3.02 -14.82
CA GLN A 41 -5.62 -1.57 -14.64
C GLN A 41 -4.41 -1.15 -13.82
N GLN A 42 -4.14 -1.81 -12.69
CA GLN A 42 -2.98 -1.50 -11.84
C GLN A 42 -1.65 -1.68 -12.58
N ILE A 43 -1.50 -2.76 -13.35
CA ILE A 43 -0.32 -2.97 -14.18
C ILE A 43 -0.20 -1.85 -15.23
N GLY A 44 -1.29 -1.49 -15.91
CA GLY A 44 -1.32 -0.42 -16.90
C GLY A 44 -0.97 0.95 -16.33
N ASP A 45 -1.43 1.26 -15.11
CA ASP A 45 -1.15 2.52 -14.43
C ASP A 45 0.32 2.62 -13.97
N ASN A 46 0.97 1.48 -13.72
CA ASN A 46 2.37 1.42 -13.29
C ASN A 46 3.39 1.22 -14.42
N GLN A 47 2.97 1.07 -15.70
CA GLN A 47 3.91 0.87 -16.81
C GLN A 47 4.88 2.06 -17.01
N CYS A 48 4.39 3.29 -16.86
CA CYS A 48 5.25 4.47 -16.99
C CYS A 48 6.25 4.57 -15.83
N VAL A 49 5.87 4.13 -14.62
CA VAL A 49 6.78 4.04 -13.47
C VAL A 49 7.88 3.02 -13.73
N LYS A 50 7.52 1.83 -14.25
CA LYS A 50 8.50 0.83 -14.67
C LYS A 50 9.50 1.44 -15.66
N GLN A 51 9.01 2.04 -16.75
CA GLN A 51 9.86 2.65 -17.78
C GLN A 51 10.79 3.73 -17.21
N PHE A 52 10.28 4.55 -16.30
CA PHE A 52 11.06 5.59 -15.63
C PHE A 52 12.21 4.99 -14.81
N PHE A 53 11.94 3.98 -13.98
CA PHE A 53 12.98 3.33 -13.18
C PHE A 53 13.98 2.55 -14.04
N ASP A 54 13.54 1.87 -15.09
CA ASP A 54 14.42 1.18 -16.04
C ASP A 54 15.45 2.15 -16.64
N GLN A 55 15.00 3.35 -17.01
CA GLN A 55 15.86 4.37 -17.61
C GLN A 55 16.78 5.06 -16.59
N GLU A 56 16.21 5.43 -15.43
CA GLU A 56 16.92 6.18 -14.41
C GLU A 56 17.97 5.35 -13.67
N LEU A 57 17.63 4.10 -13.34
CA LEU A 57 18.46 3.21 -12.53
C LEU A 57 19.28 2.21 -13.34
N LYS A 58 19.00 2.09 -14.66
CA LYS A 58 19.62 1.09 -15.57
C LYS A 58 19.41 -0.36 -15.10
N VAL A 59 18.19 -0.67 -14.69
CA VAL A 59 17.73 -1.99 -14.20
C VAL A 59 16.54 -2.47 -15.02
N ASP A 60 16.15 -3.74 -14.88
CA ASP A 60 14.86 -4.25 -15.33
C ASP A 60 13.86 -4.21 -14.17
N THR A 61 12.96 -3.24 -14.16
CA THR A 61 11.92 -3.14 -13.14
C THR A 61 10.82 -4.17 -13.39
N ARG A 62 10.54 -5.00 -12.40
CA ARG A 62 9.48 -6.00 -12.43
C ARG A 62 8.27 -5.51 -11.62
N LEU A 63 7.11 -5.45 -12.26
CA LEU A 63 5.85 -5.18 -11.57
C LEU A 63 5.39 -6.48 -10.89
N ARG A 64 5.41 -6.50 -9.56
CA ARG A 64 4.98 -7.62 -8.72
C ARG A 64 3.56 -7.38 -8.22
N ASN A 65 2.58 -7.70 -9.05
CA ASN A 65 1.18 -7.66 -8.65
C ASN A 65 0.83 -8.91 -7.85
N SER A 66 0.10 -8.72 -6.74
CA SER A 66 -0.41 -9.81 -5.90
C SER A 66 -1.94 -9.87 -5.98
N SER A 67 -2.51 -11.05 -5.80
CA SER A 67 -3.96 -11.24 -5.72
C SER A 67 -4.56 -10.62 -4.45
N ASP A 68 -3.76 -10.54 -3.38
CA ASP A 68 -4.14 -10.05 -2.06
C ASP A 68 -3.01 -9.21 -1.45
N TYR A 69 -3.28 -8.62 -0.30
CA TYR A 69 -2.32 -7.76 0.41
C TYR A 69 -1.18 -8.58 1.03
N SER A 70 -1.45 -9.82 1.43
CA SER A 70 -0.47 -10.68 2.09
C SER A 70 0.72 -11.01 1.19
N GLY A 71 0.52 -11.15 -0.12
CA GLY A 71 1.60 -11.42 -1.07
C GLY A 71 2.64 -10.30 -1.13
N VAL A 72 2.25 -9.03 -1.04
CA VAL A 72 3.20 -7.90 -0.98
C VAL A 72 3.90 -7.85 0.39
N ILE A 73 3.19 -8.10 1.48
CA ILE A 73 3.77 -8.20 2.83
C ILE A 73 4.88 -9.25 2.84
N GLN A 74 4.58 -10.46 2.40
CA GLN A 74 5.54 -11.57 2.34
C GLN A 74 6.67 -11.28 1.33
N GLY A 75 6.36 -10.60 0.24
CA GLY A 75 7.34 -10.16 -0.76
C GLY A 75 8.39 -9.21 -0.16
N LEU A 76 7.98 -8.21 0.63
CA LEU A 76 8.90 -7.30 1.35
C LEU A 76 9.73 -8.06 2.39
N LEU A 77 9.09 -8.86 3.25
CA LEU A 77 9.75 -9.65 4.27
C LEU A 77 10.71 -10.69 3.67
N GLY A 78 10.35 -11.29 2.54
CA GLY A 78 11.15 -12.30 1.82
C GLY A 78 12.19 -11.72 0.85
N GLY A 79 12.26 -10.39 0.64
CA GLY A 79 13.18 -9.75 -0.32
C GLY A 79 12.82 -10.07 -1.77
N LYS A 80 11.54 -10.26 -2.08
CA LYS A 80 10.98 -10.43 -3.44
C LYS A 80 10.27 -9.18 -3.94
N VAL A 81 10.09 -8.21 -3.08
CA VAL A 81 9.60 -6.86 -3.35
C VAL A 81 10.61 -5.88 -2.76
N ASP A 82 11.04 -4.91 -3.55
CA ASP A 82 12.09 -3.95 -3.21
C ASP A 82 11.50 -2.58 -2.86
N LEU A 83 10.38 -2.21 -3.48
CA LEU A 83 9.68 -0.97 -3.18
C LEU A 83 8.17 -1.11 -3.37
N VAL A 84 7.42 -0.25 -2.66
CA VAL A 84 5.96 -0.07 -2.82
C VAL A 84 5.67 1.43 -2.76
N LEU A 85 4.96 1.96 -3.77
CA LEU A 85 4.65 3.40 -3.81
C LEU A 85 3.49 3.81 -2.90
N SER A 86 2.62 2.88 -2.54
CA SER A 86 1.51 3.13 -1.62
C SER A 86 1.12 1.83 -0.91
N MET A 87 1.68 1.61 0.27
CA MET A 87 1.38 0.44 1.10
C MET A 87 0.20 0.74 2.01
N SER A 88 -0.79 -0.16 2.13
CA SER A 88 -1.83 0.00 3.16
C SER A 88 -1.18 0.18 4.54
N PRO A 89 -1.58 1.16 5.37
CA PRO A 89 -1.00 1.33 6.70
C PRO A 89 -1.09 0.08 7.59
N ALA A 90 -2.18 -0.71 7.51
CA ALA A 90 -2.29 -1.99 8.23
C ALA A 90 -1.33 -3.06 7.69
N SER A 91 -1.12 -3.09 6.37
CA SER A 91 -0.12 -3.97 5.76
C SER A 91 1.31 -3.56 6.14
N PHE A 92 1.59 -2.25 6.16
CA PHE A 92 2.86 -1.74 6.71
C PHE A 92 3.04 -2.14 8.17
N ALA A 93 2.00 -1.99 9.00
CA ALA A 93 2.04 -2.44 10.39
C ALA A 93 2.32 -3.95 10.50
N SER A 94 1.78 -4.78 9.60
CA SER A 94 2.07 -6.22 9.54
C SER A 94 3.54 -6.49 9.23
N VAL A 95 4.17 -5.74 8.31
CA VAL A 95 5.61 -5.84 8.02
C VAL A 95 6.42 -5.40 9.24
N TYR A 96 6.15 -4.22 9.79
CA TYR A 96 6.87 -3.63 10.91
C TYR A 96 6.82 -4.50 12.19
N LEU A 97 5.66 -5.08 12.50
CA LEU A 97 5.50 -5.94 13.68
C LEU A 97 6.23 -7.29 13.56
N GLN A 98 6.53 -7.75 12.34
CA GLN A 98 7.31 -8.96 12.08
C GLN A 98 8.81 -8.67 12.00
N ASP A 99 9.18 -7.58 11.33
CA ASP A 99 10.58 -7.14 11.18
C ASP A 99 10.61 -5.60 11.10
N PRO A 100 10.91 -4.92 12.23
CA PRO A 100 10.97 -3.46 12.27
C PRO A 100 11.99 -2.82 11.33
N ASP A 101 13.01 -3.60 10.95
CA ASP A 101 14.10 -3.15 10.08
C ASP A 101 13.92 -3.57 8.61
N ALA A 102 12.79 -4.20 8.26
CA ALA A 102 12.56 -4.69 6.89
C ALA A 102 12.56 -3.59 5.83
N VAL A 103 12.02 -2.42 6.15
CA VAL A 103 11.75 -1.34 5.19
C VAL A 103 12.07 0.05 5.76
N GLU A 104 12.36 1.01 4.86
CA GLU A 104 12.49 2.43 5.14
C GLU A 104 11.28 3.18 4.58
N ILE A 105 10.71 4.12 5.36
CA ILE A 105 9.65 5.03 4.93
C ILE A 105 10.30 6.18 4.15
N VAL A 106 9.99 6.30 2.87
CA VAL A 106 10.51 7.38 1.99
C VAL A 106 9.65 8.63 2.07
N GLY A 107 8.34 8.46 2.28
CA GLY A 107 7.37 9.53 2.34
C GLY A 107 5.94 9.02 2.31
N ILE A 108 5.02 9.94 2.13
CA ILE A 108 3.58 9.71 2.07
C ILE A 108 2.98 10.51 0.91
N ALA A 109 1.93 10.01 0.29
CA ALA A 109 1.18 10.80 -0.67
C ALA A 109 0.39 11.92 0.03
N VAL A 110 0.46 13.14 -0.50
CA VAL A 110 -0.23 14.34 -0.02
C VAL A 110 -1.12 14.86 -1.14
N ASP A 111 -2.40 15.11 -0.87
CA ASP A 111 -3.32 15.66 -1.86
C ASP A 111 -2.91 17.09 -2.25
N ASP A 112 -2.87 17.39 -3.55
CA ASP A 112 -2.41 18.69 -4.04
C ASP A 112 -3.39 19.83 -3.77
N LYS A 113 -4.68 19.51 -3.57
CA LYS A 113 -5.72 20.53 -3.39
C LYS A 113 -5.82 21.04 -1.98
N ASP A 114 -5.91 20.13 -1.00
CA ASP A 114 -6.14 20.49 0.41
C ASP A 114 -4.98 20.13 1.34
N GLN A 115 -3.89 19.59 0.78
CA GLN A 115 -2.70 19.13 1.52
C GLN A 115 -3.00 18.01 2.53
N SER A 116 -4.11 17.30 2.35
CA SER A 116 -4.46 16.14 3.18
C SER A 116 -3.44 15.02 3.00
N LYS A 117 -3.05 14.42 4.11
CA LYS A 117 -2.17 13.24 4.19
C LYS A 117 -2.96 11.97 4.51
N GLY A 118 -4.25 11.96 4.29
CA GLY A 118 -5.09 10.85 4.71
C GLY A 118 -6.36 10.69 3.89
N TYR A 119 -7.07 9.63 4.24
CA TYR A 119 -8.30 9.19 3.62
C TYR A 119 -9.24 8.59 4.68
N HIS A 120 -10.43 8.16 4.28
CA HIS A 120 -11.42 7.57 5.17
C HIS A 120 -11.84 6.17 4.71
N SER A 121 -12.08 5.29 5.66
CA SER A 121 -12.94 4.13 5.47
C SER A 121 -14.39 4.61 5.49
N VAL A 122 -15.20 4.11 4.58
CA VAL A 122 -16.63 4.42 4.53
C VAL A 122 -17.44 3.14 4.36
N VAL A 123 -18.66 3.13 4.92
CA VAL A 123 -19.65 2.08 4.64
C VAL A 123 -20.63 2.59 3.62
N VAL A 124 -20.81 1.80 2.57
CA VAL A 124 -21.72 2.08 1.48
C VAL A 124 -22.87 1.08 1.44
N VAL A 125 -24.04 1.58 1.01
CA VAL A 125 -25.24 0.82 0.72
C VAL A 125 -25.84 1.29 -0.60
N LYS A 126 -26.79 0.58 -1.19
CA LYS A 126 -27.55 1.11 -2.33
C LYS A 126 -28.29 2.39 -1.95
N ALA A 127 -28.29 3.38 -2.84
CA ALA A 127 -28.99 4.64 -2.63
C ALA A 127 -30.51 4.45 -2.41
N GLY A 128 -31.12 3.47 -3.12
CA GLY A 128 -32.53 3.12 -2.99
C GLY A 128 -32.86 2.20 -1.81
N SER A 129 -31.88 1.78 -1.00
CA SER A 129 -32.13 0.95 0.19
C SER A 129 -32.72 1.77 1.34
N PRO A 130 -33.39 1.14 2.31
CA PRO A 130 -33.89 1.84 3.50
C PRO A 130 -32.79 2.20 4.51
N TYR A 131 -31.55 1.74 4.31
CA TYR A 131 -30.46 1.86 5.25
C TYR A 131 -29.89 3.29 5.26
N GLN A 132 -29.89 3.96 6.44
CA GLN A 132 -29.41 5.33 6.61
C GLN A 132 -28.19 5.43 7.55
N LYS A 133 -27.97 4.41 8.39
CA LYS A 133 -26.92 4.32 9.41
C LYS A 133 -26.51 2.87 9.63
N LEU A 134 -25.40 2.65 10.33
CA LEU A 134 -24.88 1.30 10.58
C LEU A 134 -25.86 0.36 11.25
N GLU A 135 -26.66 0.87 12.20
CA GLU A 135 -27.62 0.07 12.96
C GLU A 135 -28.70 -0.55 12.07
N ASP A 136 -29.01 0.07 10.93
CA ASP A 136 -29.97 -0.45 9.95
C ASP A 136 -29.51 -1.71 9.24
N LEU A 137 -28.20 -2.02 9.34
CA LEU A 137 -27.61 -3.25 8.79
C LEU A 137 -27.70 -4.47 9.71
N LYS A 138 -28.43 -4.37 10.83
CA LYS A 138 -28.66 -5.52 11.72
C LYS A 138 -29.36 -6.65 10.97
N GLY A 139 -28.76 -7.84 11.04
CA GLY A 139 -29.28 -9.03 10.35
C GLY A 139 -29.02 -9.05 8.82
N LYS A 140 -28.18 -8.14 8.31
CA LYS A 140 -27.89 -7.99 6.90
C LYS A 140 -26.54 -8.62 6.52
N ALA A 141 -26.38 -8.94 5.24
CA ALA A 141 -25.12 -9.42 4.68
C ALA A 141 -24.15 -8.25 4.46
N PHE A 142 -22.92 -8.38 4.95
CA PHE A 142 -21.93 -7.34 4.93
C PHE A 142 -20.62 -7.80 4.29
N ALA A 143 -19.94 -6.92 3.54
CA ALA A 143 -18.64 -7.21 2.95
C ALA A 143 -17.53 -6.32 3.52
N MET A 144 -16.37 -6.93 3.66
CA MET A 144 -15.08 -6.31 3.95
C MET A 144 -14.09 -6.63 2.83
N ALA A 145 -13.10 -5.75 2.59
CA ALA A 145 -12.25 -5.88 1.42
C ALA A 145 -11.18 -6.97 1.57
N ASP A 146 -10.21 -6.77 2.48
CA ASP A 146 -9.06 -7.67 2.67
C ASP A 146 -8.62 -7.63 4.14
N PRO A 147 -8.24 -8.76 4.76
CA PRO A 147 -7.82 -8.83 6.18
C PRO A 147 -6.62 -7.94 6.56
N ASP A 148 -5.78 -7.59 5.60
CA ASP A 148 -4.63 -6.71 5.78
C ASP A 148 -4.88 -5.26 5.32
N SER A 149 -6.13 -4.95 4.93
CA SER A 149 -6.55 -3.59 4.58
C SER A 149 -6.83 -2.75 5.84
N THR A 150 -6.39 -1.49 5.82
CA THR A 150 -6.71 -0.53 6.90
C THR A 150 -8.18 -0.12 6.85
N SER A 151 -8.61 0.43 5.71
CA SER A 151 -9.98 0.92 5.50
C SER A 151 -10.96 -0.19 5.18
N GLY A 152 -10.49 -1.27 4.58
CA GLY A 152 -11.32 -2.42 4.20
C GLY A 152 -11.55 -3.43 5.33
N PHE A 153 -10.82 -3.30 6.44
CA PHE A 153 -10.99 -4.19 7.59
C PHE A 153 -10.62 -3.55 8.93
N LEU A 154 -9.36 -3.16 9.17
CA LEU A 154 -8.88 -2.84 10.51
C LEU A 154 -9.68 -1.72 11.19
N MET A 155 -9.93 -0.62 10.48
CA MET A 155 -10.68 0.53 11.03
C MET A 155 -12.16 0.23 11.25
N PRO A 156 -12.91 -0.34 10.27
CA PRO A 156 -14.29 -0.73 10.50
C PRO A 156 -14.43 -1.84 11.56
N ASP A 157 -13.51 -2.81 11.63
CA ASP A 157 -13.51 -3.85 12.68
C ASP A 157 -13.45 -3.23 14.08
N GLN A 158 -12.56 -2.25 14.32
CA GLN A 158 -12.50 -1.53 15.59
C GLN A 158 -13.80 -0.77 15.90
N ALA A 159 -14.37 -0.10 14.88
CA ALA A 159 -15.64 0.62 15.05
C ALA A 159 -16.80 -0.33 15.37
N PHE A 160 -16.88 -1.46 14.69
CA PHE A 160 -17.94 -2.47 14.88
C PHE A 160 -17.81 -3.18 16.23
N LYS A 161 -16.59 -3.53 16.65
CA LYS A 161 -16.32 -4.06 17.99
C LYS A 161 -16.80 -3.09 19.08
N LYS A 162 -16.52 -1.80 18.91
CA LYS A 162 -16.96 -0.76 19.84
C LYS A 162 -18.48 -0.60 19.87
N SER A 163 -19.14 -0.68 18.71
CA SER A 163 -20.59 -0.42 18.59
C SER A 163 -21.45 -1.64 18.91
N PHE A 164 -20.99 -2.85 18.53
CA PHE A 164 -21.81 -4.06 18.56
C PHE A 164 -21.20 -5.14 19.47
N GLY A 165 -19.94 -5.00 19.87
CA GLY A 165 -19.18 -6.02 20.60
C GLY A 165 -18.77 -7.19 19.69
N GLY A 166 -18.11 -8.20 20.31
CA GLY A 166 -17.63 -9.38 19.58
C GLY A 166 -16.50 -9.07 18.60
N ASN A 167 -16.41 -9.88 17.54
CA ASN A 167 -15.43 -9.76 16.47
C ASN A 167 -16.02 -10.29 15.15
N ILE A 168 -15.20 -10.35 14.09
CA ILE A 168 -15.64 -10.83 12.77
C ILE A 168 -16.08 -12.28 12.80
N ASP A 169 -15.44 -13.17 13.60
CA ASP A 169 -15.74 -14.62 13.63
C ASP A 169 -17.15 -14.89 14.16
N ASN A 170 -17.60 -14.10 15.14
CA ASN A 170 -18.95 -14.16 15.65
C ASN A 170 -19.89 -13.11 15.03
N LYS A 171 -19.47 -12.49 13.90
CA LYS A 171 -20.23 -11.49 13.15
C LYS A 171 -20.68 -10.32 14.04
N TYR A 172 -19.78 -9.88 14.92
CA TYR A 172 -20.03 -8.85 15.93
C TYR A 172 -21.23 -9.17 16.80
N ASN A 173 -21.14 -10.30 17.54
CA ASN A 173 -22.22 -10.86 18.35
C ASN A 173 -23.52 -11.14 17.57
N GLY A 174 -23.39 -11.57 16.31
CA GLY A 174 -24.53 -11.84 15.44
C GLY A 174 -25.25 -10.58 14.96
N PHE A 175 -24.62 -9.41 15.04
CA PHE A 175 -25.18 -8.19 14.47
C PHE A 175 -25.44 -8.32 12.98
N PHE A 176 -24.47 -8.82 12.21
CA PHE A 176 -24.65 -9.15 10.80
C PHE A 176 -25.12 -10.60 10.62
N SER A 177 -25.88 -10.89 9.56
CA SER A 177 -26.22 -12.27 9.18
C SER A 177 -24.98 -13.01 8.63
N SER A 178 -24.15 -12.28 7.86
CA SER A 178 -22.86 -12.73 7.36
C SER A 178 -21.87 -11.58 7.24
N VAL A 179 -20.58 -11.87 7.38
CA VAL A 179 -19.49 -10.98 7.05
C VAL A 179 -18.54 -11.74 6.14
N THR A 180 -18.22 -11.18 4.96
CA THR A 180 -17.41 -11.84 3.93
C THR A 180 -16.30 -10.91 3.47
N PHE A 181 -15.09 -11.42 3.28
CA PHE A 181 -14.06 -10.70 2.56
C PHE A 181 -14.28 -10.85 1.07
N SER A 182 -14.51 -9.74 0.35
CA SER A 182 -14.76 -9.74 -1.09
C SER A 182 -13.48 -9.81 -1.93
N GLY A 183 -12.32 -9.59 -1.30
CA GLY A 183 -11.01 -9.53 -1.93
C GLY A 183 -10.59 -8.12 -2.37
N GLY A 184 -11.46 -7.10 -2.27
CA GLY A 184 -11.07 -5.73 -2.59
C GLY A 184 -12.18 -4.69 -2.57
N HIS A 185 -11.78 -3.43 -2.57
CA HIS A 185 -12.68 -2.29 -2.40
C HIS A 185 -13.67 -2.08 -3.55
N GLU A 186 -13.25 -2.37 -4.78
CA GLU A 186 -14.10 -2.28 -5.97
C GLU A 186 -15.12 -3.42 -5.97
N GLN A 187 -14.69 -4.63 -5.58
CA GLN A 187 -15.55 -5.81 -5.42
C GLN A 187 -16.63 -5.57 -4.35
N ASP A 188 -16.28 -4.90 -3.25
CA ASP A 188 -17.23 -4.50 -2.20
C ASP A 188 -18.35 -3.63 -2.77
N ILE A 189 -18.00 -2.57 -3.51
CA ILE A 189 -18.98 -1.65 -4.11
C ILE A 189 -19.84 -2.37 -5.14
N LEU A 190 -19.21 -3.14 -6.05
CA LEU A 190 -19.92 -3.89 -7.10
C LEU A 190 -20.82 -4.96 -6.49
N GLY A 191 -20.41 -5.61 -5.41
CA GLY A 191 -21.22 -6.56 -4.68
C GLY A 191 -22.50 -5.93 -4.08
N VAL A 192 -22.39 -4.70 -3.55
CA VAL A 192 -23.56 -3.93 -3.10
C VAL A 192 -24.48 -3.60 -4.28
N LEU A 193 -23.94 -3.12 -5.40
CA LEU A 193 -24.72 -2.80 -6.59
C LEU A 193 -25.46 -4.04 -7.16
N ASN A 194 -24.83 -5.19 -7.09
CA ASN A 194 -25.37 -6.46 -7.59
C ASN A 194 -26.25 -7.22 -6.56
N ASN A 195 -26.57 -6.62 -5.40
CA ASN A 195 -27.34 -7.23 -4.31
C ASN A 195 -26.71 -8.50 -3.72
N GLN A 196 -25.40 -8.65 -3.78
CA GLN A 196 -24.66 -9.71 -3.09
C GLN A 196 -24.50 -9.38 -1.60
N PHE A 197 -24.40 -8.09 -1.28
CA PHE A 197 -24.28 -7.56 0.07
C PHE A 197 -25.28 -6.40 0.25
N ASP A 198 -25.80 -6.26 1.47
CA ASP A 198 -26.65 -5.13 1.86
C ASP A 198 -25.81 -3.86 2.13
N GLY A 199 -24.60 -4.04 2.62
CA GLY A 199 -23.62 -3.00 2.84
C GLY A 199 -22.20 -3.53 2.73
N ALA A 200 -21.26 -2.64 2.47
CA ALA A 200 -19.84 -2.98 2.35
C ALA A 200 -18.94 -1.81 2.76
N VAL A 201 -17.70 -2.11 3.14
CA VAL A 201 -16.69 -1.10 3.38
C VAL A 201 -15.94 -0.74 2.10
N THR A 202 -15.51 0.52 2.01
CA THR A 202 -14.58 0.95 0.97
C THR A 202 -13.78 2.15 1.47
N TRP A 203 -13.07 2.85 0.57
CA TRP A 203 -12.29 4.00 0.93
C TRP A 203 -12.42 5.16 -0.05
N THR A 204 -12.23 6.36 0.46
CA THR A 204 -12.22 7.59 -0.33
C THR A 204 -11.54 8.72 0.44
N SER A 205 -10.99 9.71 -0.28
CA SER A 205 -10.44 10.92 0.33
C SER A 205 -11.50 11.80 0.99
N LEU A 206 -12.75 11.76 0.53
CA LEU A 206 -13.82 12.71 0.83
C LEU A 206 -13.47 14.16 0.42
N VAL A 207 -12.44 14.35 -0.40
CA VAL A 207 -11.98 15.64 -0.93
C VAL A 207 -12.40 15.79 -2.38
N GLY A 208 -12.84 16.98 -2.78
CA GLY A 208 -13.25 17.24 -4.16
C GLY A 208 -14.72 16.97 -4.44
N ASP A 209 -15.06 16.76 -5.72
CA ASP A 209 -16.45 16.63 -6.17
C ASP A 209 -17.02 15.23 -5.87
N TYR A 210 -18.11 15.19 -5.12
CA TYR A 210 -18.86 13.97 -4.84
C TYR A 210 -19.26 13.22 -6.13
N HIS A 211 -19.76 13.92 -7.13
CA HIS A 211 -20.25 13.30 -8.37
C HIS A 211 -19.13 12.64 -9.20
N GLN A 212 -17.88 13.05 -8.98
CA GLN A 212 -16.69 12.45 -9.58
C GLN A 212 -16.06 11.36 -8.70
N GLY A 213 -16.72 10.98 -7.58
CA GLY A 213 -16.21 10.00 -6.64
C GLY A 213 -15.05 10.52 -5.80
N TYR A 214 -14.98 11.85 -5.61
CA TYR A 214 -13.90 12.57 -4.92
C TYR A 214 -12.55 12.56 -5.68
N SER A 215 -11.48 13.05 -5.07
CA SER A 215 -10.16 13.18 -5.71
C SER A 215 -9.43 11.84 -5.82
N VAL A 216 -9.52 11.01 -4.80
CA VAL A 216 -8.84 9.69 -4.70
C VAL A 216 -9.75 8.70 -3.98
N GLY A 217 -9.81 7.46 -4.45
CA GLY A 217 -10.56 6.40 -3.79
C GLY A 217 -11.15 5.38 -4.74
N ALA A 218 -11.84 4.40 -4.19
CA ALA A 218 -12.47 3.33 -4.97
C ALA A 218 -13.59 3.86 -5.87
N PHE A 219 -14.33 4.88 -5.41
CA PHE A 219 -15.39 5.49 -6.23
C PHE A 219 -14.83 6.16 -7.49
N ASN A 220 -13.80 7.00 -7.34
CA ASN A 220 -13.15 7.66 -8.46
C ASN A 220 -12.59 6.65 -9.47
N ARG A 221 -12.02 5.55 -8.98
CA ARG A 221 -11.52 4.47 -9.84
C ARG A 221 -12.64 3.82 -10.64
N LEU A 222 -13.72 3.41 -10.00
CA LEU A 222 -14.86 2.78 -10.68
C LEU A 222 -15.51 3.72 -11.70
N ILE A 223 -15.64 5.01 -11.40
CA ILE A 223 -16.14 6.01 -12.37
C ILE A 223 -15.26 6.03 -13.61
N ARG A 224 -13.93 6.01 -13.45
CA ARG A 224 -12.98 5.97 -14.58
C ARG A 224 -12.98 4.63 -15.32
N MET A 225 -13.49 3.55 -14.69
CA MET A 225 -13.59 2.20 -15.25
C MET A 225 -14.97 1.91 -15.87
N ASP A 226 -15.73 2.93 -16.27
CA ASP A 226 -17.04 2.82 -16.93
C ASP A 226 -18.27 2.69 -15.99
N HIS A 227 -18.18 3.29 -14.79
CA HIS A 227 -19.31 3.43 -13.87
C HIS A 227 -19.67 4.91 -13.60
N PRO A 228 -19.98 5.75 -14.63
CA PRO A 228 -20.10 7.20 -14.48
C PRO A 228 -21.24 7.62 -13.53
N ASP A 229 -22.28 6.81 -13.39
CA ASP A 229 -23.42 7.07 -12.51
C ASP A 229 -23.31 6.42 -11.12
N LEU A 230 -22.13 5.91 -10.74
CA LEU A 230 -21.91 5.20 -9.48
C LEU A 230 -22.46 5.95 -8.27
N MET A 231 -22.12 7.24 -8.14
CA MET A 231 -22.48 8.04 -6.96
C MET A 231 -23.99 8.33 -6.84
N LYS A 232 -24.77 8.11 -7.90
CA LYS A 232 -26.23 8.15 -7.85
C LYS A 232 -26.84 6.84 -7.33
N GLN A 233 -26.08 5.73 -7.41
CA GLN A 233 -26.55 4.39 -7.09
C GLN A 233 -26.19 3.94 -5.68
N ILE A 234 -25.26 4.65 -5.01
CA ILE A 234 -24.79 4.35 -3.66
C ILE A 234 -25.07 5.48 -2.67
N ARG A 235 -25.03 5.16 -1.40
CA ARG A 235 -25.07 6.08 -0.27
C ARG A 235 -24.01 5.70 0.74
N ILE A 236 -23.25 6.69 1.23
CA ILE A 236 -22.35 6.54 2.36
C ILE A 236 -23.21 6.71 3.65
N ILE A 237 -23.14 5.74 4.57
CA ILE A 237 -23.89 5.74 5.82
C ILE A 237 -22.98 5.79 7.06
N TRP A 238 -21.68 5.69 6.88
CA TRP A 238 -20.69 5.80 7.95
C TRP A 238 -19.32 6.15 7.35
N GLN A 239 -18.52 6.85 8.17
CA GLN A 239 -17.10 7.13 7.85
C GLN A 239 -16.24 7.00 9.11
N SER A 240 -14.99 6.59 8.91
CA SER A 240 -13.98 6.54 9.98
C SER A 240 -13.38 7.92 10.29
N PRO A 241 -12.68 8.08 11.42
CA PRO A 241 -11.64 9.09 11.54
C PRO A 241 -10.65 9.02 10.37
N LEU A 242 -9.86 10.10 10.17
CA LEU A 242 -8.84 10.17 9.14
C LEU A 242 -7.80 9.07 9.34
N ILE A 243 -7.49 8.33 8.28
CA ILE A 243 -6.45 7.32 8.21
C ILE A 243 -5.28 7.94 7.45
N PRO A 244 -4.03 7.86 7.93
CA PRO A 244 -2.89 8.35 7.15
C PRO A 244 -2.80 7.62 5.81
N ASN A 245 -2.45 8.32 4.74
CA ASN A 245 -2.18 7.70 3.45
C ASN A 245 -1.08 6.64 3.58
N GLY A 246 -1.07 5.67 2.69
CA GLY A 246 -0.11 4.58 2.73
C GLY A 246 1.33 5.08 2.55
N PRO A 247 2.30 4.56 3.34
CA PRO A 247 3.69 4.92 3.19
C PRO A 247 4.26 4.45 1.86
N ILE A 248 5.18 5.25 1.31
CA ILE A 248 6.09 4.83 0.26
C ILE A 248 7.25 4.11 0.95
N LEU A 249 7.48 2.84 0.59
CA LEU A 249 8.43 1.97 1.27
C LEU A 249 9.52 1.48 0.33
N VAL A 250 10.76 1.43 0.84
CA VAL A 250 11.89 0.78 0.17
C VAL A 250 12.50 -0.26 1.11
N SER A 251 12.80 -1.44 0.58
CA SER A 251 13.37 -2.55 1.33
C SER A 251 14.79 -2.24 1.81
N ASN A 252 15.08 -2.53 3.07
CA ASN A 252 16.42 -2.43 3.64
C ASN A 252 17.33 -3.60 3.22
N LYS A 253 16.80 -4.59 2.49
CA LYS A 253 17.60 -5.69 1.91
C LYS A 253 18.35 -5.28 0.64
N LEU A 254 18.00 -4.13 0.04
CA LEU A 254 18.76 -3.57 -1.06
C LEU A 254 20.17 -3.14 -0.60
N PRO A 255 21.21 -3.28 -1.44
CA PRO A 255 22.52 -2.69 -1.17
C PRO A 255 22.39 -1.18 -0.87
N ALA A 256 23.06 -0.70 0.15
CA ALA A 256 22.87 0.67 0.69
C ALA A 256 22.95 1.76 -0.39
N ASP A 257 23.96 1.71 -1.24
CA ASP A 257 24.16 2.69 -2.32
C ASP A 257 23.04 2.63 -3.38
N PHE A 258 22.58 1.41 -3.71
CA PHE A 258 21.49 1.23 -4.65
C PHE A 258 20.16 1.68 -4.04
N LYS A 259 19.90 1.39 -2.76
CA LYS A 259 18.74 1.89 -2.03
C LYS A 259 18.63 3.41 -2.09
N GLN A 260 19.74 4.13 -1.88
CA GLN A 260 19.74 5.60 -1.98
C GLN A 260 19.42 6.09 -3.40
N LYS A 261 19.88 5.39 -4.44
CA LYS A 261 19.53 5.69 -5.83
C LYS A 261 18.03 5.48 -6.08
N VAL A 262 17.45 4.39 -5.56
CA VAL A 262 15.99 4.11 -5.64
C VAL A 262 15.19 5.22 -4.95
N ILE A 263 15.58 5.64 -3.74
CA ILE A 263 14.92 6.72 -3.00
C ILE A 263 15.01 8.05 -3.79
N ALA A 264 16.17 8.36 -4.35
CA ALA A 264 16.33 9.54 -5.19
C ALA A 264 15.46 9.49 -6.45
N ALA A 265 15.38 8.32 -7.11
CA ALA A 265 14.55 8.10 -8.30
C ALA A 265 13.05 8.24 -7.98
N ILE A 266 12.57 7.77 -6.83
CA ILE A 266 11.17 7.97 -6.39
C ILE A 266 10.85 9.47 -6.28
N LYS A 267 11.72 10.25 -5.63
CA LYS A 267 11.55 11.71 -5.50
C LYS A 267 11.64 12.43 -6.85
N LYS A 268 12.47 11.92 -7.76
CA LYS A 268 12.60 12.47 -9.11
C LYS A 268 11.38 12.14 -9.98
N LEU A 269 10.78 10.94 -9.83
CA LEU A 269 9.53 10.57 -10.49
C LEU A 269 8.41 11.57 -10.18
N ASP A 270 8.25 11.94 -8.92
CA ASP A 270 7.26 12.94 -8.50
C ASP A 270 7.52 14.32 -9.12
N LYS A 271 8.78 14.77 -9.15
CA LYS A 271 9.14 16.12 -9.62
C LYS A 271 9.15 16.26 -11.15
N GLU A 272 9.73 15.30 -11.85
CA GLU A 272 10.07 15.39 -13.27
C GLU A 272 9.10 14.61 -14.17
N ASN A 273 8.38 13.65 -13.62
CA ASN A 273 7.38 12.86 -14.33
C ASN A 273 6.08 12.71 -13.51
N HIS A 274 5.62 13.85 -12.98
CA HIS A 274 4.49 13.93 -12.06
C HIS A 274 3.20 13.30 -12.62
N SER A 275 2.94 13.42 -13.93
CA SER A 275 1.79 12.77 -14.57
C SER A 275 1.81 11.25 -14.45
N CYS A 276 3.00 10.65 -14.49
CA CYS A 276 3.18 9.23 -14.24
C CYS A 276 2.97 8.88 -12.77
N PHE A 277 3.52 9.69 -11.86
CA PHE A 277 3.35 9.50 -10.42
C PHE A 277 1.87 9.53 -10.03
N ILE A 278 1.10 10.56 -10.41
CA ILE A 278 -0.33 10.66 -10.08
C ILE A 278 -1.16 9.54 -10.71
N LYS A 279 -0.77 9.04 -11.89
CA LYS A 279 -1.45 7.90 -12.52
C LYS A 279 -1.27 6.63 -11.67
N ALA A 280 -0.06 6.33 -11.23
CA ALA A 280 0.25 5.19 -10.39
C ALA A 280 -0.41 5.29 -9.00
N MET A 281 -0.43 6.50 -8.43
CA MET A 281 -1.07 6.77 -7.13
C MET A 281 -2.61 6.81 -7.20
N GLY A 282 -3.17 6.98 -8.38
CA GLY A 282 -4.62 7.02 -8.61
C GLY A 282 -5.28 8.35 -8.27
N GLY A 283 -4.53 9.44 -8.15
CA GLY A 283 -5.06 10.78 -7.87
C GLY A 283 -3.98 11.85 -7.86
N THR A 284 -4.39 13.12 -7.86
CA THR A 284 -3.51 14.30 -7.91
C THR A 284 -2.84 14.50 -6.55
N GLN A 285 -1.63 14.01 -6.41
CA GLN A 285 -0.88 13.93 -5.16
C GLN A 285 0.61 14.11 -5.43
N HIS A 286 1.34 14.61 -4.43
CA HIS A 286 2.81 14.68 -4.41
C HIS A 286 3.38 13.97 -3.19
N ILE A 287 4.71 13.79 -3.13
CA ILE A 287 5.38 13.15 -2.00
C ILE A 287 5.66 14.18 -0.90
N GLY A 288 5.05 13.97 0.26
CA GLY A 288 5.33 14.69 1.49
C GLY A 288 6.13 13.85 2.50
N PRO A 289 6.62 14.49 3.57
CA PRO A 289 7.32 13.79 4.64
C PRO A 289 6.38 12.90 5.46
N ALA A 290 6.90 11.73 5.84
CA ALA A 290 6.26 10.82 6.78
C ALA A 290 7.29 10.16 7.69
N THR A 291 6.86 9.76 8.86
CA THR A 291 7.65 9.07 9.88
C THR A 291 6.89 7.89 10.44
N LEU A 292 7.56 7.04 11.20
CA LEU A 292 6.91 5.94 11.91
C LEU A 292 5.79 6.42 12.86
N ALA A 293 5.95 7.61 13.46
CA ALA A 293 4.97 8.19 14.37
C ALA A 293 3.59 8.43 13.72
N ASP A 294 3.56 8.72 12.40
CA ASP A 294 2.31 8.91 11.65
C ASP A 294 1.48 7.63 11.58
N TYR A 295 2.09 6.46 11.76
CA TYR A 295 1.45 5.14 11.69
C TYR A 295 1.28 4.46 13.05
N GLN A 296 1.72 5.07 14.16
CA GLN A 296 1.75 4.44 15.49
C GLN A 296 0.37 3.90 15.90
N ASN A 297 -0.69 4.67 15.69
CA ASN A 297 -2.05 4.24 16.02
C ASN A 297 -2.49 2.99 15.23
N VAL A 298 -2.15 2.91 13.94
CA VAL A 298 -2.47 1.74 13.11
C VAL A 298 -1.64 0.52 13.54
N ILE A 299 -0.37 0.73 13.88
CA ILE A 299 0.52 -0.32 14.40
C ILE A 299 -0.04 -0.90 15.71
N ASP A 300 -0.51 -0.04 16.62
CA ASP A 300 -1.07 -0.48 17.90
C ASP A 300 -2.38 -1.26 17.70
N MET A 301 -3.28 -0.77 16.86
CA MET A 301 -4.51 -1.50 16.51
C MET A 301 -4.21 -2.86 15.87
N LYS A 302 -3.24 -2.93 14.94
CA LYS A 302 -2.86 -4.21 14.29
C LYS A 302 -2.22 -5.17 15.29
N ARG A 303 -1.39 -4.67 16.20
CA ARG A 303 -0.80 -5.46 17.29
C ARG A 303 -1.85 -6.07 18.19
N ASP A 304 -2.88 -5.31 18.56
CA ASP A 304 -3.96 -5.78 19.42
C ASP A 304 -4.85 -6.81 18.70
N LEU A 305 -5.11 -6.61 17.41
CA LEU A 305 -5.81 -7.60 16.58
C LEU A 305 -5.04 -8.93 16.54
N MET A 306 -3.71 -8.88 16.34
CA MET A 306 -2.84 -10.09 16.31
C MET A 306 -2.77 -10.81 17.65
N LYS A 307 -2.89 -10.10 18.77
CA LYS A 307 -2.96 -10.74 20.12
C LYS A 307 -4.30 -11.43 20.33
N GLY A 308 -5.40 -10.78 19.94
CA GLY A 308 -6.75 -11.32 20.11
C GLY A 308 -7.05 -12.55 19.25
N SER A 309 -6.32 -12.74 18.14
CA SER A 309 -6.45 -13.94 17.29
C SER A 309 -5.66 -15.17 17.78
N ARG A 310 -4.86 -15.02 18.83
CA ARG A 310 -4.06 -16.13 19.44
C ARG A 310 -4.66 -16.71 20.72
N GLY A 311 -5.75 -16.19 21.20
CA GLY A 311 -6.51 -16.65 22.36
C GLY A 311 -7.84 -17.25 21.97
#